data_34ef99d99b118334d1e5766a5d123a9a
#
_entry.id   34ef99d99b118334d1e5766a5d123a9a
#
_cell.length_a   1.000
_cell.length_b   1.000
_cell.length_c   1.000
_cell.angle_alpha   90.00
_cell.angle_beta   90.00
_cell.angle_gamma   90.00
#
_symmetry.space_group_name_H-M   'P 1'
#
loop_
_entity.id
_entity.type
_entity.pdbx_description
1 polymer ?
#
loop_
_entity_poly.entity_id
_entity_poly.type
_entity_poly.pdbx_seq_one_letter_code
_entity_poly.pdbx_strand_id
1 'polypeptide(L)' 'MYKNFDEMPVMLSVVQAAEVLGISSVSLYKLIDKDKSFPVVQLGRRKSIPKEQLKIWINTNSKR' A
#
# COMPACT_ATOMS: atom_id res chain seq x y z
N MET A 1 3.95 8.16 -12.47
CA MET A 1 2.74 7.79 -11.71
C MET A 1 1.82 6.91 -12.54
N TYR A 2 1.11 6.04 -11.90
CA TYR A 2 0.26 5.08 -12.60
C TYR A 2 -1.09 5.69 -12.94
N LYS A 3 -1.62 5.31 -14.09
CA LYS A 3 -2.93 5.79 -14.51
C LYS A 3 -4.06 5.01 -13.85
N ASN A 4 -3.83 3.73 -13.60
CA ASN A 4 -4.82 2.88 -12.96
C ASN A 4 -4.12 1.68 -12.36
N PHE A 5 -4.87 0.89 -11.61
CA PHE A 5 -4.33 -0.27 -10.93
C PHE A 5 -3.74 -1.32 -11.86
N ASP A 6 -4.30 -1.45 -13.05
CA ASP A 6 -3.84 -2.49 -13.98
C ASP A 6 -2.42 -2.24 -14.46
N GLU A 7 -1.97 -0.99 -14.43
CA GLU A 7 -0.63 -0.65 -14.87
C GLU A 7 0.41 -0.82 -13.77
N MET A 8 -0.02 -1.07 -12.54
CA MET A 8 0.88 -1.22 -11.42
C MET A 8 1.46 -2.62 -11.37
N PRO A 9 2.70 -2.78 -10.87
CA PRO A 9 3.21 -4.12 -10.62
C PRO A 9 2.40 -4.83 -9.55
N VAL A 10 2.49 -6.16 -9.54
CA VAL A 10 1.77 -6.97 -8.57
C VAL A 10 2.14 -6.62 -7.14
N MET A 11 3.43 -6.36 -6.91
CA MET A 11 3.93 -5.96 -5.60
C MET A 11 4.45 -4.54 -5.68
N LEU A 12 4.01 -3.70 -4.75
CA LEU A 12 4.43 -2.31 -4.70
C LEU A 12 5.43 -2.10 -3.59
N SER A 13 6.39 -1.20 -3.82
CA SER A 13 7.24 -0.74 -2.73
C SER A 13 6.42 0.19 -1.84
N VAL A 14 6.96 0.47 -0.64
CA VAL A 14 6.29 1.40 0.26
C VAL A 14 6.13 2.77 -0.41
N VAL A 15 7.15 3.21 -1.14
CA VAL A 15 7.07 4.50 -1.83
C VAL A 15 5.97 4.49 -2.89
N GLN A 16 5.89 3.42 -3.68
CA GLN A 16 4.87 3.31 -4.70
C GLN A 16 3.46 3.28 -4.10
N ALA A 17 3.29 2.51 -3.02
CA ALA A 17 1.99 2.45 -2.36
C ALA A 17 1.61 3.80 -1.75
N ALA A 18 2.58 4.52 -1.20
CA ALA A 18 2.31 5.85 -0.66
C ALA A 18 1.83 6.80 -1.74
N GLU A 19 2.41 6.71 -2.94
CA GLU A 19 1.96 7.52 -4.06
C GLU A 19 0.51 7.22 -4.42
N VAL A 20 0.16 5.94 -4.42
CA VAL A 20 -1.22 5.54 -4.70
C VAL A 20 -2.18 6.13 -3.69
N LEU A 21 -1.78 6.13 -2.42
CA LEU A 21 -2.62 6.63 -1.34
C LEU A 21 -2.59 8.14 -1.21
N GLY A 22 -1.66 8.80 -1.88
CA GLY A 22 -1.53 10.25 -1.79
C GLY A 22 -0.93 10.74 -0.49
N ILE A 23 -0.09 9.95 0.14
CA ILE A 23 0.57 10.31 1.41
C ILE A 23 2.07 10.12 1.26
N SER A 24 2.83 10.63 2.21
CA SER A 24 4.28 10.45 2.21
C SER A 24 4.63 9.02 2.61
N SER A 25 5.83 8.57 2.22
CA SER A 25 6.27 7.25 2.62
C SER A 25 6.45 7.15 4.13
N VAL A 26 6.84 8.24 4.78
CA VAL A 26 6.95 8.27 6.23
C VAL A 26 5.59 8.02 6.88
N SER A 27 4.54 8.68 6.36
CA SER A 27 3.19 8.47 6.87
C SER A 27 2.75 7.03 6.67
N LEU A 28 3.11 6.44 5.53
CA LEU A 28 2.73 5.06 5.26
C LEU A 28 3.44 4.09 6.21
N TYR A 29 4.72 4.33 6.51
CA TYR A 29 5.42 3.49 7.48
C TYR A 29 4.73 3.54 8.84
N LYS A 30 4.31 4.71 9.25
CA LYS A 30 3.58 4.85 10.52
C LYS A 30 2.26 4.10 10.49
N LEU A 31 1.56 4.18 9.36
CA LEU A 31 0.30 3.47 9.19
C LEU A 31 0.50 1.96 9.28
N ILE A 32 1.54 1.45 8.64
CA ILE A 32 1.85 0.02 8.66
C ILE A 32 2.10 -0.44 10.10
N ASP A 33 2.83 0.35 10.87
CA ASP A 33 3.12 -0.01 12.25
C ASP A 33 1.87 0.05 13.13
N LYS A 34 1.00 0.99 12.86
CA LYS A 34 -0.16 1.23 13.71
C LYS A 34 -1.33 0.30 13.37
N ASP A 35 -1.57 0.06 12.10
CA ASP A 35 -2.72 -0.69 11.65
C ASP A 35 -2.27 -2.08 11.17
N LYS A 36 -2.51 -3.08 12.01
CA LYS A 36 -2.08 -4.45 11.69
C LYS A 36 -2.87 -5.07 10.56
N SER A 37 -4.00 -4.47 10.19
CA SER A 37 -4.80 -4.98 9.08
C SER A 37 -4.31 -4.49 7.74
N PHE A 38 -3.37 -3.54 7.72
CA PHE A 38 -2.85 -3.03 6.46
C PHE A 38 -2.05 -4.12 5.73
N PRO A 39 -2.32 -4.35 4.44
CA PRO A 39 -1.66 -5.44 3.72
C PRO A 39 -0.18 -5.12 3.47
N VAL A 40 0.68 -5.93 4.04
CA VAL A 40 2.11 -5.77 3.84
C VAL A 40 2.77 -7.15 3.93
N VAL A 41 3.75 -7.38 3.06
CA VAL A 41 4.54 -8.60 3.05
C VAL A 41 5.98 -8.22 3.35
N GLN A 42 6.55 -8.83 4.37
CA GLN A 42 7.94 -8.60 4.75
C GLN A 42 8.83 -9.54 3.94
N LEU A 43 9.66 -8.99 3.08
CA LEU A 43 10.58 -9.76 2.27
C LEU A 43 12.00 -9.37 2.67
N GLY A 44 12.56 -10.14 3.61
CA GLY A 44 13.86 -9.79 4.17
C GLY A 44 13.78 -8.47 4.90
N ARG A 45 14.55 -7.49 4.43
CA ARG A 45 14.53 -6.15 5.04
C ARG A 45 13.53 -5.22 4.38
N ARG A 46 12.89 -5.69 3.34
CA ARG A 46 11.97 -4.87 2.57
C ARG A 46 10.54 -5.17 2.92
N LYS A 47 9.72 -4.13 2.88
CA LYS A 47 8.28 -4.28 2.98
C LYS A 47 7.69 -4.05 1.60
N SER A 48 6.81 -4.94 1.19
CA SER A 48 6.13 -4.83 -0.09
C SER A 48 4.64 -4.91 0.14
N ILE A 49 3.89 -4.19 -0.67
CA ILE A 49 2.44 -4.13 -0.54
C ILE A 49 1.81 -4.81 -1.75
N PRO A 50 1.09 -5.93 -1.55
CA PRO A 50 0.43 -6.58 -2.68
C PRO A 50 -0.68 -5.69 -3.21
N LYS A 51 -0.63 -5.44 -4.51
CA LYS A 51 -1.54 -4.51 -5.17
C LYS A 51 -3.01 -4.86 -4.95
N GLU A 52 -3.35 -6.13 -5.12
CA GLU A 52 -4.75 -6.53 -5.00
C GLU A 52 -5.24 -6.40 -3.57
N GLN A 53 -4.40 -6.71 -2.60
CA GLN A 53 -4.78 -6.56 -1.21
C GLN A 53 -4.91 -5.10 -0.83
N LEU A 54 -4.05 -4.25 -1.38
CA LEU A 54 -4.15 -2.81 -1.16
C LEU A 54 -5.49 -2.28 -1.67
N LYS A 55 -5.90 -2.75 -2.83
CA LYS A 55 -7.17 -2.34 -3.40
C LYS A 55 -8.33 -2.72 -2.49
N ILE A 56 -8.30 -3.93 -1.96
CA ILE A 56 -9.33 -4.39 -1.04
C ILE A 56 -9.33 -3.55 0.23
N TRP A 57 -8.14 -3.26 0.76
CA TRP A 57 -8.02 -2.45 1.97
C TRP A 57 -8.59 -1.05 1.76
N ILE A 58 -8.29 -0.44 0.62
CA ILE A 58 -8.80 0.89 0.31
C ILE A 58 -10.32 0.87 0.26
N ASN A 59 -10.89 -0.11 -0.42
CA ASN A 59 -12.34 -0.21 -0.56
C ASN A 59 -13.01 -0.43 0.79
N THR A 60 -12.38 -1.20 1.67
CA THR A 60 -12.94 -1.50 2.98
C THR A 60 -12.88 -0.27 3.89
N ASN A 61 -11.79 0.49 3.82
CA ASN A 61 -11.55 1.57 4.77
C ASN A 61 -12.02 2.94 4.29
N SER A 62 -12.43 3.05 3.04
CA SER A 62 -12.89 4.34 2.50
C SER A 62 -14.40 4.43 2.39
N LYS A 63 -15.12 3.42 2.83
CA LYS A 63 -16.58 3.45 2.73
C LYS A 63 -17.17 4.39 3.77
N ARG A 64 -18.31 4.90 3.45
CA ARG A 64 -19.01 5.87 4.27
C ARG A 64 -20.32 5.33 4.74
#